data_62d5f6173c0ff746d67968d18f6467a5
#
_entry.id   62d5f6173c0ff746d67968d18f6467a5
#
_cell.length_a   1.000
_cell.length_b   1.000
_cell.length_c   1.000
_cell.angle_alpha   90.00
_cell.angle_beta   90.00
_cell.angle_gamma   90.00
#
_symmetry.space_group_name_H-M   'P 1'
#
loop_
_entity.id
_entity.type
_entity.pdbx_description
1 polymer ?
#
loop_
_entity_poly.entity_id
_entity_poly.type
_entity_poly.pdbx_seq_one_letter_code
_entity_poly.pdbx_strand_id
1 'polypeptide(L)'
;MIEGVFNMKIFYKEWYNKYRRSRVNFKKADIYREIPCDNDIFEAFFLAEIYDLGIKRKNFLGALLLKWIKEGQIKVIKTKKQGLFKEKEMVAFDLSKDLTVDYSLEVEMYDMLRRASQDNVLKPWELIKWCHKNYYKYTGWFDNIMFYYGICYEENGLIEDRIVRKKKKIKVCSLDLHNKAVNLAGLKKFLIKFSKMDDKGVIDVKLWDNYLIYAQIFGIADKVSIELKRIYPSIVSDIDGLYDNDTIKCINRIGNSYNYSKYLLNGNELSQGYSSSGNYSSGGGGGGSFGGGSGGGTR
;
A
#
# COMPACT_ATOMS: atom_id res chain seq x y z
N MET A 1 -17.72 13.80 -17.41
CA MET A 1 -17.05 12.91 -16.43
C MET A 1 -15.61 12.52 -16.83
N ILE A 2 -15.30 12.32 -18.11
CA ILE A 2 -13.95 11.95 -18.60
C ILE A 2 -12.98 13.14 -18.59
N GLU A 3 -13.44 14.34 -18.91
CA GLU A 3 -12.62 15.57 -18.88
C GLU A 3 -12.16 15.95 -17.47
N GLY A 4 -13.00 15.76 -16.45
CA GLY A 4 -12.63 16.06 -15.06
C GLY A 4 -11.51 15.16 -14.52
N VAL A 5 -11.49 13.88 -14.92
CA VAL A 5 -10.44 12.92 -14.51
C VAL A 5 -9.11 13.23 -15.20
N PHE A 6 -9.13 13.66 -16.44
CA PHE A 6 -7.93 14.02 -17.20
C PHE A 6 -7.28 15.30 -16.66
N ASN A 7 -8.08 16.32 -16.34
CA ASN A 7 -7.61 17.56 -15.72
C ASN A 7 -7.06 17.33 -14.31
N MET A 8 -7.68 16.44 -13.51
CA MET A 8 -7.17 16.05 -12.20
C MET A 8 -5.81 15.33 -12.26
N LYS A 9 -5.58 14.47 -13.27
CA LYS A 9 -4.28 13.78 -13.46
C LYS A 9 -3.14 14.76 -13.78
N ILE A 10 -3.37 15.74 -14.65
CA ILE A 10 -2.39 16.76 -15.01
C ILE A 10 -2.08 17.62 -13.78
N PHE A 11 -3.12 18.07 -13.07
CA PHE A 11 -2.99 18.85 -11.85
C PHE A 11 -2.23 18.09 -10.76
N TYR A 12 -2.55 16.81 -10.52
CA TYR A 12 -1.88 15.95 -9.57
C TYR A 12 -0.39 15.77 -9.90
N LYS A 13 -0.04 15.50 -11.15
CA LYS A 13 1.34 15.33 -11.58
C LYS A 13 2.17 16.60 -11.39
N GLU A 14 1.62 17.78 -11.68
CA GLU A 14 2.26 19.06 -11.45
C GLU A 14 2.38 19.36 -9.96
N TRP A 15 1.34 19.09 -9.20
CA TRP A 15 1.28 19.27 -7.76
C TRP A 15 2.30 18.37 -7.05
N TYR A 16 2.32 17.07 -7.32
CA TYR A 16 3.27 16.11 -6.78
C TYR A 16 4.73 16.45 -7.11
N ASN A 17 5.02 16.91 -8.32
CA ASN A 17 6.36 17.33 -8.71
C ASN A 17 6.86 18.56 -7.91
N LYS A 18 5.96 19.40 -7.39
CA LYS A 18 6.32 20.53 -6.53
C LYS A 18 6.78 20.08 -5.14
N TYR A 19 6.18 19.02 -4.57
CA TYR A 19 6.57 18.45 -3.27
C TYR A 19 7.83 17.60 -3.30
N ARG A 20 8.17 17.02 -4.43
CA ARG A 20 9.27 16.06 -4.58
C ARG A 20 10.65 16.55 -4.06
N ARG A 21 10.75 17.80 -3.62
CA ARG A 21 11.97 18.39 -3.06
C ARG A 21 12.04 18.46 -1.55
N SER A 22 10.94 18.21 -0.85
CA SER A 22 10.93 18.09 0.61
C SER A 22 11.41 16.69 0.98
N ARG A 23 12.72 16.49 1.14
CA ARG A 23 13.27 15.20 1.51
C ARG A 23 13.66 15.19 2.97
N VAL A 24 13.15 14.20 3.70
CA VAL A 24 13.71 13.84 5.00
C VAL A 24 14.93 12.98 4.76
N ASN A 25 16.06 13.34 5.37
CA ASN A 25 17.23 12.49 5.34
C ASN A 25 17.03 11.29 6.27
N PHE A 26 16.54 10.19 5.72
CA PHE A 26 16.25 8.97 6.45
C PHE A 26 17.45 8.47 7.28
N LYS A 27 18.68 8.63 6.78
CA LYS A 27 19.89 8.20 7.51
C LYS A 27 20.14 9.04 8.77
N LYS A 28 19.74 10.31 8.77
CA LYS A 28 19.91 11.25 9.88
C LYS A 28 18.74 11.28 10.85
N ALA A 29 17.57 10.74 10.47
CA ALA A 29 16.41 10.67 11.37
C ALA A 29 16.77 9.84 12.61
N ASP A 30 16.41 10.33 13.79
CA ASP A 30 16.51 9.59 15.02
C ASP A 30 15.48 8.45 15.07
N ILE A 31 15.72 7.46 15.92
CA ILE A 31 14.76 6.38 16.15
C ILE A 31 13.56 6.97 16.90
N TYR A 32 12.37 6.77 16.34
CA TYR A 32 11.11 7.17 16.94
C TYR A 32 10.26 5.93 17.21
N ARG A 33 9.73 5.78 18.42
CA ARG A 33 9.00 4.56 18.85
C ARG A 33 7.50 4.79 19.00
N GLU A 34 7.07 6.03 19.13
CA GLU A 34 5.66 6.35 19.23
C GLU A 34 4.99 6.30 17.84
N ILE A 35 3.67 6.28 17.82
CA ILE A 35 2.91 6.28 16.58
C ILE A 35 2.76 7.72 16.09
N PRO A 36 3.33 8.09 14.93
CA PRO A 36 3.25 9.44 14.41
C PRO A 36 1.89 9.72 13.74
N CYS A 37 1.67 10.96 13.33
CA CYS A 37 0.49 11.41 12.59
C CYS A 37 -0.82 11.17 13.38
N ASP A 38 -0.78 11.26 14.71
CA ASP A 38 -1.94 11.03 15.57
C ASP A 38 -2.69 9.72 15.26
N ASN A 39 -1.94 8.71 14.79
CA ASN A 39 -2.41 7.42 14.31
C ASN A 39 -3.27 7.49 13.03
N ASP A 40 -3.26 8.62 12.31
CA ASP A 40 -3.90 8.71 11.00
C ASP A 40 -2.99 8.12 9.91
N ILE A 41 -3.39 6.94 9.41
CA ILE A 41 -2.62 6.23 8.37
C ILE A 41 -2.70 6.93 7.01
N PHE A 42 -3.74 7.73 6.74
CA PHE A 42 -3.88 8.49 5.50
C PHE A 42 -2.93 9.69 5.50
N GLU A 43 -2.84 10.42 6.63
CA GLU A 43 -1.81 11.46 6.83
C GLU A 43 -0.41 10.86 6.68
N ALA A 44 -0.17 9.72 7.33
CA ALA A 44 1.11 9.02 7.25
C ALA A 44 1.46 8.63 5.80
N PHE A 45 0.47 8.15 5.03
CA PHE A 45 0.65 7.83 3.62
C PHE A 45 0.97 9.08 2.80
N PHE A 46 0.21 10.17 2.98
CA PHE A 46 0.45 11.44 2.32
C PHE A 46 1.87 11.96 2.58
N LEU A 47 2.26 12.07 3.85
CA LEU A 47 3.59 12.55 4.23
C LEU A 47 4.70 11.64 3.69
N ALA A 48 4.52 10.32 3.75
CA ALA A 48 5.50 9.37 3.24
C ALA A 48 5.70 9.49 1.71
N GLU A 49 4.63 9.81 0.96
CA GLU A 49 4.70 10.07 -0.49
C GLU A 49 5.44 11.37 -0.80
N ILE A 50 5.04 12.50 -0.16
CA ILE A 50 5.63 13.82 -0.48
C ILE A 50 7.10 13.95 -0.02
N TYR A 51 7.48 13.26 1.06
CA TYR A 51 8.85 13.25 1.58
C TYR A 51 9.70 12.10 1.02
N ASP A 52 9.17 11.30 0.10
CA ASP A 52 9.87 10.19 -0.57
C ASP A 52 10.47 9.18 0.43
N LEU A 53 9.66 8.76 1.41
CA LEU A 53 10.08 7.79 2.42
C LEU A 53 10.16 6.35 1.88
N GLY A 54 10.11 6.16 0.57
CA GLY A 54 10.27 4.87 -0.10
C GLY A 54 9.14 3.89 0.19
N ILE A 55 7.91 4.38 0.30
CA ILE A 55 6.71 3.55 0.38
C ILE A 55 6.26 3.10 -1.01
N LYS A 56 5.37 2.11 -1.03
CA LYS A 56 4.71 1.65 -2.26
C LYS A 56 3.21 1.69 -2.03
N ARG A 57 2.46 2.34 -2.91
CA ARG A 57 0.99 2.47 -2.82
C ARG A 57 0.27 1.13 -2.64
N LYS A 58 0.78 0.07 -3.25
CA LYS A 58 0.25 -1.29 -3.06
C LYS A 58 0.22 -1.75 -1.60
N ASN A 59 1.08 -1.22 -0.76
CA ASN A 59 1.15 -1.60 0.65
C ASN A 59 0.12 -0.87 1.50
N PHE A 60 -0.33 0.32 1.07
CA PHE A 60 -1.28 1.14 1.82
C PHE A 60 -2.66 0.46 1.95
N LEU A 61 -3.16 -0.16 0.87
CA LEU A 61 -4.39 -0.95 0.98
C LEU A 61 -4.25 -2.07 2.02
N GLY A 62 -3.08 -2.69 2.09
CA GLY A 62 -2.80 -3.70 3.10
C GLY A 62 -2.84 -3.15 4.53
N ALA A 63 -2.33 -1.94 4.75
CA ALA A 63 -2.39 -1.27 6.04
C ALA A 63 -3.83 -0.92 6.43
N LEU A 64 -4.64 -0.50 5.47
CA LEU A 64 -6.06 -0.22 5.67
C LEU A 64 -6.84 -1.50 6.05
N LEU A 65 -6.56 -2.63 5.39
CA LEU A 65 -7.14 -3.92 5.77
C LEU A 65 -6.74 -4.33 7.19
N LEU A 66 -5.48 -4.16 7.59
CA LEU A 66 -5.03 -4.43 8.96
C LEU A 66 -5.72 -3.51 9.98
N LYS A 67 -5.88 -2.23 9.65
CA LYS A 67 -6.65 -1.28 10.48
C LYS A 67 -8.09 -1.79 10.68
N TRP A 68 -8.77 -2.17 9.62
CA TRP A 68 -10.15 -2.66 9.70
C TRP A 68 -10.29 -3.99 10.46
N ILE A 69 -9.30 -4.89 10.36
CA ILE A 69 -9.27 -6.12 11.17
C ILE A 69 -9.14 -5.74 12.66
N LYS A 70 -8.18 -4.89 13.00
CA LYS A 70 -7.96 -4.41 14.38
C LYS A 70 -9.22 -3.76 14.97
N GLU A 71 -9.93 -2.97 14.17
CA GLU A 71 -11.14 -2.26 14.58
C GLU A 71 -12.41 -3.13 14.53
N GLY A 72 -12.28 -4.43 14.17
CA GLY A 72 -13.41 -5.35 14.05
C GLY A 72 -14.42 -4.99 12.95
N GLN A 73 -13.98 -4.17 11.97
CA GLN A 73 -14.80 -3.79 10.81
C GLN A 73 -14.90 -4.93 9.80
N ILE A 74 -13.83 -5.70 9.64
CA ILE A 74 -13.77 -6.89 8.78
C ILE A 74 -13.25 -8.08 9.57
N LYS A 75 -13.59 -9.29 9.12
CA LYS A 75 -13.12 -10.54 9.75
C LYS A 75 -12.23 -11.31 8.80
N VAL A 76 -11.20 -11.93 9.38
CA VAL A 76 -10.37 -12.90 8.66
C VAL A 76 -11.06 -14.25 8.70
N ILE A 77 -11.29 -14.84 7.54
CA ILE A 77 -11.92 -16.17 7.44
C ILE A 77 -11.07 -17.12 6.61
N LYS A 78 -11.21 -18.40 6.87
CA LYS A 78 -10.63 -19.46 6.04
C LYS A 78 -11.68 -19.94 5.04
N THR A 79 -11.31 -20.00 3.79
CA THR A 79 -12.13 -20.52 2.70
C THR A 79 -11.35 -21.55 1.91
N LYS A 80 -12.02 -22.30 1.05
CA LYS A 80 -11.40 -23.31 0.21
C LYS A 80 -11.37 -22.85 -1.23
N LYS A 81 -10.26 -23.07 -1.90
CA LYS A 81 -10.12 -22.93 -3.35
C LYS A 81 -9.97 -24.29 -3.98
N GLN A 82 -10.84 -24.59 -4.94
CA GLN A 82 -10.70 -25.81 -5.73
C GLN A 82 -9.47 -25.71 -6.62
N GLY A 83 -8.50 -26.60 -6.42
CA GLY A 83 -7.33 -26.78 -7.28
C GLY A 83 -7.56 -27.92 -8.25
N LEU A 84 -6.63 -28.15 -9.18
CA LEU A 84 -6.73 -29.23 -10.17
C LEU A 84 -6.81 -30.64 -9.53
N PHE A 85 -6.22 -30.85 -8.34
CA PHE A 85 -6.15 -32.16 -7.69
C PHE A 85 -6.55 -32.16 -6.21
N LYS A 86 -6.56 -31.03 -5.53
CA LYS A 86 -6.91 -30.89 -4.10
C LYS A 86 -7.50 -29.53 -3.80
N GLU A 87 -8.45 -29.50 -2.86
CA GLU A 87 -8.88 -28.26 -2.22
C GLU A 87 -7.71 -27.68 -1.40
N LYS A 88 -7.50 -26.38 -1.51
CA LYS A 88 -6.49 -25.66 -0.75
C LYS A 88 -7.17 -24.63 0.12
N GLU A 89 -6.90 -24.68 1.43
CA GLU A 89 -7.31 -23.62 2.34
C GLU A 89 -6.62 -22.30 1.99
N MET A 90 -7.33 -21.22 2.14
CA MET A 90 -6.83 -19.89 1.93
C MET A 90 -7.55 -18.89 2.82
N VAL A 91 -6.87 -17.79 3.11
CA VAL A 91 -7.42 -16.65 3.82
C VAL A 91 -8.23 -15.78 2.86
N ALA A 92 -9.37 -15.29 3.34
CA ALA A 92 -10.22 -14.29 2.72
C ALA A 92 -10.73 -13.32 3.79
N PHE A 93 -11.35 -12.21 3.36
CA PHE A 93 -11.89 -11.19 4.26
C PHE A 93 -13.39 -11.10 4.11
N ASP A 94 -14.10 -11.25 5.23
CA ASP A 94 -15.54 -11.05 5.32
C ASP A 94 -15.83 -9.54 5.44
N LEU A 95 -16.53 -9.01 4.43
CA LEU A 95 -16.96 -7.62 4.28
C LEU A 95 -18.49 -7.48 4.45
N SER A 96 -19.16 -8.44 5.09
CA SER A 96 -20.62 -8.43 5.22
C SER A 96 -21.13 -7.34 6.16
N LYS A 97 -20.30 -6.93 7.14
CA LYS A 97 -20.62 -5.84 8.08
C LYS A 97 -20.49 -4.49 7.37
N ASP A 98 -21.40 -3.57 7.63
CA ASP A 98 -21.26 -2.20 7.16
C ASP A 98 -20.16 -1.48 7.94
N LEU A 99 -19.39 -0.64 7.23
CA LEU A 99 -18.33 0.13 7.83
C LEU A 99 -18.91 1.22 8.74
N THR A 100 -18.41 1.32 9.96
CA THR A 100 -18.91 2.29 10.96
C THR A 100 -18.08 3.58 11.03
N VAL A 101 -17.35 3.90 9.97
CA VAL A 101 -16.54 5.11 9.88
C VAL A 101 -17.17 6.11 8.90
N ASP A 102 -17.10 7.40 9.23
CA ASP A 102 -17.64 8.49 8.39
C ASP A 102 -16.61 9.05 7.40
N TYR A 103 -15.39 8.50 7.38
CA TYR A 103 -14.34 9.01 6.50
C TYR A 103 -14.57 8.56 5.05
N SER A 104 -14.92 9.50 4.19
CA SER A 104 -15.38 9.25 2.83
C SER A 104 -14.41 8.41 1.98
N LEU A 105 -13.09 8.61 2.14
CA LEU A 105 -12.08 7.83 1.42
C LEU A 105 -12.03 6.36 1.89
N GLU A 106 -12.24 6.08 3.18
CA GLU A 106 -12.36 4.71 3.68
C GLU A 106 -13.61 4.03 3.13
N VAL A 107 -14.73 4.71 3.20
CA VAL A 107 -16.02 4.22 2.68
C VAL A 107 -15.93 3.92 1.18
N GLU A 108 -15.32 4.80 0.40
CA GLU A 108 -15.14 4.59 -1.04
C GLU A 108 -14.31 3.33 -1.33
N MET A 109 -13.20 3.11 -0.61
CA MET A 109 -12.39 1.90 -0.79
C MET A 109 -13.14 0.66 -0.35
N TYR A 110 -13.82 0.71 0.79
CA TYR A 110 -14.62 -0.41 1.28
C TYR A 110 -15.68 -0.85 0.27
N ASP A 111 -16.40 0.11 -0.31
CA ASP A 111 -17.38 -0.13 -1.37
C ASP A 111 -16.76 -0.75 -2.62
N MET A 112 -15.55 -0.31 -3.00
CA MET A 112 -14.85 -0.93 -4.12
C MET A 112 -14.51 -2.39 -3.83
N LEU A 113 -14.08 -2.72 -2.61
CA LEU A 113 -13.76 -4.09 -2.21
C LEU A 113 -15.03 -4.97 -2.14
N ARG A 114 -16.14 -4.45 -1.60
CA ARG A 114 -17.44 -5.14 -1.62
C ARG A 114 -17.93 -5.42 -3.03
N ARG A 115 -17.81 -4.47 -3.95
CA ARG A 115 -18.17 -4.67 -5.37
C ARG A 115 -17.25 -5.64 -6.09
N ALA A 116 -16.01 -5.78 -5.63
CA ALA A 116 -15.09 -6.76 -6.18
C ALA A 116 -15.40 -8.18 -5.71
N SER A 117 -15.86 -8.34 -4.47
CA SER A 117 -16.32 -9.61 -3.91
C SER A 117 -17.74 -9.92 -4.39
N GLN A 118 -18.02 -11.17 -4.77
CA GLN A 118 -19.36 -11.58 -5.25
C GLN A 118 -20.34 -11.90 -4.11
N ASP A 119 -19.79 -12.29 -2.97
CA ASP A 119 -20.50 -12.84 -1.81
C ASP A 119 -20.16 -12.10 -0.50
N ASN A 120 -19.67 -10.86 -0.60
CA ASN A 120 -19.07 -10.10 0.50
C ASN A 120 -17.85 -10.79 1.15
N VAL A 121 -17.29 -11.82 0.52
CA VAL A 121 -16.06 -12.48 0.96
C VAL A 121 -14.95 -12.20 -0.04
N LEU A 122 -14.11 -11.23 0.28
CA LEU A 122 -13.04 -10.78 -0.62
C LEU A 122 -11.90 -11.79 -0.69
N LYS A 123 -11.66 -12.32 -1.88
CA LYS A 123 -10.51 -13.16 -2.23
C LYS A 123 -9.53 -12.38 -3.13
N PRO A 124 -8.21 -12.59 -3.02
CA PRO A 124 -7.23 -11.79 -3.77
C PRO A 124 -7.47 -11.70 -5.28
N TRP A 125 -7.90 -12.79 -5.91
CA TRP A 125 -8.14 -12.80 -7.35
C TRP A 125 -9.40 -12.05 -7.78
N GLU A 126 -10.38 -11.89 -6.89
CA GLU A 126 -11.62 -11.16 -7.20
C GLU A 126 -11.32 -9.68 -7.38
N LEU A 127 -10.49 -9.09 -6.49
CA LEU A 127 -10.06 -7.71 -6.66
C LEU A 127 -9.25 -7.52 -7.94
N ILE A 128 -8.31 -8.42 -8.25
CA ILE A 128 -7.54 -8.36 -9.50
C ILE A 128 -8.47 -8.40 -10.72
N LYS A 129 -9.46 -9.31 -10.70
CA LYS A 129 -10.46 -9.41 -11.78
C LYS A 129 -11.32 -8.16 -11.90
N TRP A 130 -11.75 -7.60 -10.78
CA TRP A 130 -12.54 -6.37 -10.74
C TRP A 130 -11.71 -5.18 -11.26
N CYS A 131 -10.45 -5.07 -10.88
CA CYS A 131 -9.53 -4.04 -11.32
C CYS A 131 -9.33 -4.03 -12.84
N HIS A 132 -9.50 -5.17 -13.52
CA HIS A 132 -9.39 -5.23 -14.98
C HIS A 132 -10.31 -4.23 -15.69
N LYS A 133 -11.51 -4.01 -15.15
CA LYS A 133 -12.50 -3.05 -15.68
C LYS A 133 -12.51 -1.72 -14.96
N ASN A 134 -11.92 -1.64 -13.78
CA ASN A 134 -12.04 -0.51 -12.86
C ASN A 134 -10.69 0.10 -12.46
N TYR A 135 -9.62 -0.16 -13.22
CA TYR A 135 -8.27 0.25 -12.85
C TYR A 135 -8.11 1.77 -12.70
N TYR A 136 -8.81 2.58 -13.49
CA TYR A 136 -8.79 4.04 -13.35
C TYR A 136 -9.37 4.49 -12.01
N LYS A 137 -10.54 3.93 -11.63
CA LYS A 137 -11.19 4.25 -10.37
C LYS A 137 -10.30 3.84 -9.20
N TYR A 138 -9.76 2.62 -9.26
CA TYR A 138 -8.93 2.08 -8.20
C TYR A 138 -7.60 2.83 -8.02
N THR A 139 -6.90 3.15 -9.11
CA THR A 139 -5.66 3.93 -9.02
C THR A 139 -5.92 5.38 -8.67
N GLY A 140 -7.01 5.97 -9.17
CA GLY A 140 -7.44 7.34 -8.87
C GLY A 140 -7.73 7.56 -7.40
N TRP A 141 -8.20 6.54 -6.67
CA TRP A 141 -8.44 6.65 -5.25
C TRP A 141 -7.17 7.02 -4.45
N PHE A 142 -6.02 6.46 -4.81
CA PHE A 142 -4.74 6.85 -4.18
C PHE A 142 -4.35 8.29 -4.51
N ASP A 143 -4.71 8.77 -5.70
CA ASP A 143 -4.48 10.16 -6.08
C ASP A 143 -5.43 11.11 -5.35
N ASN A 144 -6.67 10.67 -5.07
CA ASN A 144 -7.64 11.41 -4.28
C ASN A 144 -7.16 11.63 -2.83
N ILE A 145 -6.49 10.66 -2.21
CA ILE A 145 -5.87 10.84 -0.88
C ILE A 145 -4.89 12.01 -0.93
N MET A 146 -3.98 11.98 -1.92
CA MET A 146 -2.96 13.00 -2.06
C MET A 146 -3.56 14.39 -2.32
N PHE A 147 -4.61 14.44 -3.12
CA PHE A 147 -5.32 15.68 -3.44
C PHE A 147 -6.04 16.24 -2.22
N TYR A 148 -6.78 15.40 -1.49
CA TYR A 148 -7.53 15.80 -0.29
C TYR A 148 -6.62 16.40 0.76
N TYR A 149 -5.57 15.68 1.18
CA TYR A 149 -4.63 16.19 2.19
C TYR A 149 -3.89 17.42 1.72
N GLY A 150 -3.53 17.48 0.45
CA GLY A 150 -2.87 18.64 -0.11
C GLY A 150 -3.70 19.91 -0.04
N ILE A 151 -4.98 19.84 -0.43
CA ILE A 151 -5.89 20.99 -0.34
C ILE A 151 -6.13 21.37 1.12
N CYS A 152 -6.48 20.39 1.97
CA CYS A 152 -6.72 20.68 3.39
C CYS A 152 -5.53 21.39 4.05
N TYR A 153 -4.30 20.96 3.73
CA TYR A 153 -3.12 21.58 4.31
C TYR A 153 -2.77 22.94 3.70
N GLU A 154 -3.08 23.17 2.43
CA GLU A 154 -2.95 24.50 1.81
C GLU A 154 -3.96 25.49 2.39
N GLU A 155 -5.22 25.08 2.54
CA GLU A 155 -6.29 25.91 3.12
C GLU A 155 -6.02 26.26 4.59
N ASN A 156 -5.39 25.37 5.34
CA ASN A 156 -5.02 25.59 6.73
C ASN A 156 -3.62 26.23 6.91
N GLY A 157 -2.96 26.66 5.84
CA GLY A 157 -1.65 27.32 5.90
C GLY A 157 -0.49 26.41 6.33
N LEU A 158 -0.72 25.09 6.33
CA LEU A 158 0.33 24.10 6.67
C LEU A 158 1.23 23.79 5.47
N ILE A 159 0.80 24.14 4.28
CA ILE A 159 1.56 24.06 3.04
C ILE A 159 1.40 25.37 2.28
N GLU A 160 2.52 25.96 1.90
CA GLU A 160 2.56 27.25 1.23
C GLU A 160 3.34 27.20 -0.08
N ASP A 161 2.93 28.03 -1.04
CA ASP A 161 3.72 28.26 -2.25
C ASP A 161 4.88 29.21 -1.94
N ARG A 162 6.09 28.79 -2.23
CA ARG A 162 7.29 29.63 -2.14
C ARG A 162 7.94 29.80 -3.51
N ILE A 163 8.25 31.03 -3.86
CA ILE A 163 8.99 31.34 -5.07
C ILE A 163 10.48 31.17 -4.79
N VAL A 164 11.15 30.30 -5.52
CA VAL A 164 12.60 30.11 -5.47
C VAL A 164 13.28 30.67 -6.72
N ARG A 165 14.61 30.57 -6.78
CA ARG A 165 15.41 31.07 -7.92
C ARG A 165 14.77 30.73 -9.28
N LYS A 166 14.83 31.65 -10.23
CA LYS A 166 14.23 31.60 -11.57
C LYS A 166 12.68 31.58 -11.58
N LYS A 167 12.03 32.22 -10.61
CA LYS A 167 10.57 32.32 -10.49
C LYS A 167 9.83 30.96 -10.41
N LYS A 168 10.54 29.91 -10.00
CA LYS A 168 9.93 28.59 -9.84
C LYS A 168 9.16 28.55 -8.52
N LYS A 169 7.87 28.22 -8.59
CA LYS A 169 7.02 27.93 -7.42
C LYS A 169 7.31 26.52 -6.89
N ILE A 170 7.50 26.38 -5.59
CA ILE A 170 7.60 25.12 -4.88
C ILE A 170 6.62 25.14 -3.71
N LYS A 171 6.10 23.98 -3.32
CA LYS A 171 5.32 23.80 -2.11
C LYS A 171 6.24 23.54 -0.93
N VAL A 172 6.04 24.27 0.17
CA VAL A 172 6.83 24.12 1.40
C VAL A 172 5.88 23.76 2.54
N CYS A 173 6.18 22.68 3.22
CA CYS A 173 5.43 22.26 4.40
C CYS A 173 5.84 23.09 5.62
N SER A 174 4.90 23.28 6.55
CA SER A 174 5.13 23.84 7.87
C SER A 174 6.14 22.99 8.66
N LEU A 175 6.71 23.56 9.72
CA LEU A 175 7.60 22.84 10.63
C LEU A 175 6.89 21.64 11.27
N ASP A 176 5.61 21.76 11.59
CA ASP A 176 4.81 20.69 12.18
C ASP A 176 4.71 19.49 11.24
N LEU A 177 4.28 19.68 9.99
CA LEU A 177 4.24 18.60 8.99
C LEU A 177 5.64 18.00 8.72
N HIS A 178 6.67 18.84 8.74
CA HIS A 178 8.05 18.35 8.60
C HIS A 178 8.44 17.45 9.78
N ASN A 179 8.14 17.84 11.01
CA ASN A 179 8.42 17.02 12.20
C ASN A 179 7.63 15.70 12.18
N LYS A 180 6.35 15.72 11.80
CA LYS A 180 5.58 14.48 11.60
C LYS A 180 6.24 13.55 10.58
N ALA A 181 6.75 14.07 9.46
CA ALA A 181 7.48 13.29 8.47
C ALA A 181 8.82 12.74 8.98
N VAL A 182 9.55 13.51 9.81
CA VAL A 182 10.79 13.06 10.47
C VAL A 182 10.47 11.93 11.45
N ASN A 183 9.43 12.07 12.27
CA ASN A 183 8.97 11.02 13.20
C ASN A 183 8.54 9.76 12.45
N LEU A 184 7.84 9.91 11.32
CA LEU A 184 7.46 8.79 10.46
C LEU A 184 8.69 8.05 9.87
N ALA A 185 9.71 8.80 9.47
CA ALA A 185 11.00 8.22 9.03
C ALA A 185 11.72 7.52 10.19
N GLY A 186 11.64 8.09 11.40
CA GLY A 186 12.18 7.52 12.64
C GLY A 186 11.49 6.21 13.03
N LEU A 187 10.16 6.14 12.93
CA LEU A 187 9.38 4.92 13.14
C LEU A 187 9.75 3.84 12.10
N LYS A 188 9.85 4.20 10.83
CA LYS A 188 10.33 3.27 9.79
C LYS A 188 11.70 2.70 10.15
N LYS A 189 12.63 3.55 10.59
CA LYS A 189 13.98 3.12 11.02
C LYS A 189 13.93 2.19 12.23
N PHE A 190 13.07 2.51 13.21
CA PHE A 190 12.82 1.64 14.36
C PHE A 190 12.31 0.26 13.91
N LEU A 191 11.25 0.18 13.11
CA LEU A 191 10.64 -1.07 12.67
C LEU A 191 11.61 -1.93 11.83
N ILE A 192 12.44 -1.32 10.98
CA ILE A 192 13.50 -2.03 10.26
C ILE A 192 14.55 -2.60 11.23
N LYS A 193 14.94 -1.83 12.23
CA LYS A 193 15.91 -2.30 13.25
C LYS A 193 15.29 -3.40 14.10
N PHE A 194 14.05 -3.20 14.55
CA PHE A 194 13.29 -4.17 15.32
C PHE A 194 13.17 -5.52 14.61
N SER A 195 12.92 -5.54 13.28
CA SER A 195 12.85 -6.78 12.52
C SER A 195 14.17 -7.55 12.34
N LYS A 196 15.28 -7.05 12.87
CA LYS A 196 16.63 -7.62 12.71
C LYS A 196 17.37 -7.86 14.04
N MET A 197 16.82 -7.42 15.18
CA MET A 197 17.51 -7.50 16.47
C MET A 197 17.09 -8.75 17.24
N ASP A 198 18.05 -9.39 17.89
CA ASP A 198 17.80 -10.52 18.80
C ASP A 198 17.37 -10.06 20.19
N ASP A 199 17.94 -8.97 20.71
CA ASP A 199 17.55 -8.34 21.98
C ASP A 199 16.79 -7.03 21.72
N LYS A 200 15.51 -6.97 22.11
CA LYS A 200 14.58 -5.89 21.71
C LYS A 200 14.14 -4.98 22.84
N GLY A 201 14.58 -5.26 24.05
CA GLY A 201 14.15 -4.51 25.23
C GLY A 201 12.61 -4.56 25.43
N VAL A 202 12.15 -3.79 26.40
CA VAL A 202 10.70 -3.68 26.68
C VAL A 202 10.05 -2.82 25.59
N ILE A 203 9.13 -3.41 24.84
CA ILE A 203 8.27 -2.71 23.86
C ILE A 203 6.86 -2.71 24.39
N ASP A 204 6.20 -1.56 24.34
CA ASP A 204 4.81 -1.44 24.77
C ASP A 204 3.90 -2.28 23.86
N VAL A 205 3.34 -3.31 24.44
CA VAL A 205 2.42 -4.26 23.76
C VAL A 205 1.21 -3.53 23.17
N LYS A 206 0.76 -2.44 23.78
CA LYS A 206 -0.39 -1.64 23.31
C LYS A 206 -0.16 -1.01 21.92
N LEU A 207 1.11 -0.88 21.50
CA LEU A 207 1.46 -0.29 20.21
C LEU A 207 1.64 -1.32 19.09
N TRP A 208 1.58 -2.61 19.36
CA TRP A 208 1.94 -3.66 18.40
C TRP A 208 1.06 -3.69 17.17
N ASP A 209 -0.25 -3.53 17.34
CA ASP A 209 -1.18 -3.49 16.22
C ASP A 209 -0.85 -2.32 15.30
N ASN A 210 -0.57 -1.16 15.88
CA ASN A 210 -0.16 0.01 15.13
C ASN A 210 1.20 -0.21 14.47
N TYR A 211 2.17 -0.82 15.17
CA TYR A 211 3.47 -1.16 14.54
C TYR A 211 3.30 -2.07 13.33
N LEU A 212 2.39 -3.05 13.37
CA LEU A 212 2.12 -3.93 12.24
C LEU A 212 1.48 -3.16 11.08
N ILE A 213 0.51 -2.28 11.36
CA ILE A 213 -0.14 -1.42 10.36
C ILE A 213 0.90 -0.52 9.67
N TYR A 214 1.73 0.18 10.45
CA TYR A 214 2.78 1.03 9.88
C TYR A 214 3.88 0.22 9.17
N ALA A 215 4.24 -0.95 9.69
CA ALA A 215 5.14 -1.87 9.01
C ALA A 215 4.58 -2.29 7.64
N GLN A 216 3.26 -2.45 7.51
CA GLN A 216 2.62 -2.74 6.24
C GLN A 216 2.72 -1.57 5.26
N ILE A 217 2.53 -0.30 5.71
CA ILE A 217 2.77 0.89 4.89
C ILE A 217 4.20 0.86 4.31
N PHE A 218 5.18 0.51 5.14
CA PHE A 218 6.58 0.43 4.73
C PHE A 218 6.96 -0.85 3.98
N GLY A 219 6.06 -1.83 3.89
CA GLY A 219 6.27 -3.10 3.19
C GLY A 219 7.20 -4.07 3.90
N ILE A 220 7.20 -4.05 5.23
CA ILE A 220 8.01 -4.93 6.11
C ILE A 220 7.16 -5.65 7.16
N ALA A 221 5.83 -5.69 7.00
CA ALA A 221 4.91 -6.30 7.97
C ALA A 221 5.20 -7.79 8.20
N ASP A 222 5.58 -8.52 7.15
CA ASP A 222 5.95 -9.93 7.23
C ASP A 222 7.09 -10.18 8.23
N LYS A 223 8.12 -9.34 8.21
CA LYS A 223 9.26 -9.44 9.11
C LYS A 223 8.90 -9.03 10.52
N VAL A 224 8.15 -7.93 10.67
CA VAL A 224 7.72 -7.41 11.97
C VAL A 224 6.77 -8.39 12.65
N SER A 225 5.82 -9.00 11.95
CA SER A 225 4.88 -9.99 12.51
C SER A 225 5.59 -11.23 13.04
N ILE A 226 6.61 -11.75 12.34
CA ILE A 226 7.43 -12.88 12.80
C ILE A 226 8.09 -12.55 14.14
N GLU A 227 8.65 -11.35 14.25
CA GLU A 227 9.35 -10.94 15.44
C GLU A 227 8.41 -10.67 16.63
N LEU A 228 7.24 -10.09 16.38
CA LEU A 228 6.22 -9.91 17.41
C LEU A 228 5.76 -11.26 17.96
N LYS A 229 5.51 -12.25 17.09
CA LYS A 229 5.18 -13.63 17.50
C LYS A 229 6.27 -14.29 18.33
N ARG A 230 7.53 -14.07 17.96
CA ARG A 230 8.68 -14.65 18.67
C ARG A 230 8.81 -14.14 20.10
N ILE A 231 8.49 -12.86 20.32
CA ILE A 231 8.65 -12.21 21.63
C ILE A 231 7.51 -12.61 22.59
N TYR A 232 6.27 -12.65 22.10
CA TYR A 232 5.10 -12.94 22.92
C TYR A 232 4.10 -13.86 22.21
N PRO A 233 4.39 -15.16 22.16
CA PRO A 233 3.52 -16.12 21.46
C PRO A 233 2.07 -16.15 21.98
N SER A 234 1.86 -15.90 23.28
CA SER A 234 0.55 -15.95 23.94
C SER A 234 -0.37 -14.78 23.54
N ILE A 235 0.16 -13.60 23.30
CA ILE A 235 -0.66 -12.42 22.96
C ILE A 235 -1.14 -12.51 21.51
N VAL A 236 -0.36 -13.14 20.65
CA VAL A 236 -0.65 -13.27 19.23
C VAL A 236 -1.79 -14.26 18.95
N SER A 237 -2.07 -15.19 19.89
CA SER A 237 -3.18 -16.15 19.76
C SER A 237 -4.56 -15.51 19.96
N ASP A 238 -4.63 -14.36 20.63
CA ASP A 238 -5.89 -13.76 21.09
C ASP A 238 -6.48 -12.73 20.10
N ILE A 239 -5.74 -12.34 19.06
CA ILE A 239 -6.19 -11.35 18.10
C ILE A 239 -6.52 -12.04 16.75
N ASP A 240 -7.81 -12.13 16.44
CA ASP A 240 -8.43 -12.78 15.28
C ASP A 240 -7.66 -12.65 13.94
N GLY A 241 -6.57 -13.40 13.81
CA GLY A 241 -5.83 -13.54 12.55
C GLY A 241 -4.96 -12.36 12.14
N LEU A 242 -4.92 -11.24 12.91
CA LEU A 242 -4.17 -10.02 12.56
C LEU A 242 -2.68 -10.30 12.32
N TYR A 243 -2.09 -11.13 13.18
CA TYR A 243 -0.66 -11.47 13.10
C TYR A 243 -0.37 -12.74 12.30
N ASP A 244 -1.38 -13.41 11.74
CA ASP A 244 -1.14 -14.64 11.01
C ASP A 244 -0.38 -14.40 9.71
N ASN A 245 0.64 -15.23 9.45
CA ASN A 245 1.46 -15.12 8.25
C ASN A 245 0.65 -15.29 6.97
N ASP A 246 -0.39 -16.13 6.99
CA ASP A 246 -1.23 -16.33 5.81
C ASP A 246 -2.17 -15.15 5.59
N THR A 247 -2.60 -14.47 6.65
CA THR A 247 -3.30 -13.17 6.57
C THR A 247 -2.40 -12.11 5.93
N ILE A 248 -1.16 -11.93 6.40
CA ILE A 248 -0.22 -10.98 5.81
C ILE A 248 0.08 -11.31 4.34
N LYS A 249 0.25 -12.60 4.00
CA LYS A 249 0.42 -13.02 2.59
C LYS A 249 -0.82 -12.72 1.75
N CYS A 250 -2.02 -12.93 2.29
CA CYS A 250 -3.27 -12.60 1.62
C CYS A 250 -3.38 -11.09 1.35
N ILE A 251 -3.10 -10.27 2.36
CA ILE A 251 -3.04 -8.80 2.26
C ILE A 251 -2.06 -8.36 1.17
N ASN A 252 -0.86 -8.92 1.14
CA ASN A 252 0.15 -8.58 0.14
C ASN A 252 -0.29 -8.99 -1.29
N ARG A 253 -1.02 -10.09 -1.43
CA ARG A 253 -1.62 -10.49 -2.72
C ARG A 253 -2.71 -9.53 -3.17
N ILE A 254 -3.57 -9.09 -2.25
CA ILE A 254 -4.60 -8.06 -2.51
C ILE A 254 -3.92 -6.76 -2.94
N GLY A 255 -2.88 -6.33 -2.24
CA GLY A 255 -2.11 -5.13 -2.59
C GLY A 255 -1.52 -5.17 -4.01
N ASN A 256 -1.16 -6.36 -4.51
CA ASN A 256 -0.63 -6.48 -5.88
C ASN A 256 -1.64 -6.10 -6.98
N SER A 257 -2.95 -6.02 -6.68
CA SER A 257 -3.96 -5.48 -7.59
C SER A 257 -3.63 -4.06 -8.04
N TYR A 258 -2.97 -3.25 -7.19
CA TYR A 258 -2.50 -1.92 -7.55
C TYR A 258 -1.46 -1.95 -8.68
N ASN A 259 -0.47 -2.84 -8.59
CA ASN A 259 0.56 -2.95 -9.63
C ASN A 259 -0.06 -3.40 -10.95
N TYR A 260 -1.01 -4.34 -10.89
CA TYR A 260 -1.75 -4.80 -12.06
C TYR A 260 -2.57 -3.67 -12.68
N SER A 261 -3.31 -2.91 -11.88
CA SER A 261 -4.10 -1.77 -12.33
C SER A 261 -3.22 -0.68 -12.95
N LYS A 262 -2.06 -0.41 -12.35
CA LYS A 262 -1.08 0.54 -12.90
C LYS A 262 -0.50 0.07 -14.24
N TYR A 263 -0.25 -1.22 -14.39
CA TYR A 263 0.20 -1.80 -15.66
C TYR A 263 -0.85 -1.60 -16.77
N LEU A 264 -2.13 -1.87 -16.49
CA LEU A 264 -3.22 -1.64 -17.43
C LEU A 264 -3.35 -0.16 -17.81
N LEU A 265 -3.21 0.73 -16.84
CA LEU A 265 -3.25 2.18 -17.05
C LEU A 265 -2.17 2.61 -18.04
N ASN A 266 -0.92 2.20 -17.82
CA ASN A 266 0.21 2.56 -18.67
C ASN A 266 0.10 1.94 -20.07
N GLY A 267 -0.38 0.70 -20.18
CA GLY A 267 -0.60 0.03 -21.47
C GLY A 267 -1.67 0.73 -22.32
N ASN A 268 -2.73 1.21 -21.69
CA ASN A 268 -3.79 1.95 -22.40
C ASN A 268 -3.38 3.38 -22.77
N GLU A 269 -2.53 4.03 -22.00
CA GLU A 269 -1.96 5.34 -22.38
C GLU A 269 -1.08 5.24 -23.63
N LEU A 270 -0.33 4.15 -23.79
CA LEU A 270 0.48 3.89 -24.98
C LEU A 270 -0.38 3.53 -26.21
N SER A 271 -1.51 2.83 -26.02
CA SER A 271 -2.41 2.45 -27.13
C SER A 271 -3.26 3.60 -27.65
N GLN A 272 -3.52 4.63 -26.88
CA GLN A 272 -4.20 5.85 -27.35
C GLN A 272 -3.29 6.75 -28.20
N GLY A 273 -1.97 6.53 -28.16
CA GLY A 273 -0.99 7.25 -29.00
C GLY A 273 -0.67 6.57 -30.34
N TYR A 274 -1.11 5.34 -30.55
CA TYR A 274 -0.86 4.57 -31.78
C TYR A 274 -2.12 3.81 -32.21
N SER A 275 -2.97 4.43 -32.98
CA SER A 275 -3.96 3.69 -33.77
C SER A 275 -3.27 3.07 -34.99
N SER A 276 -2.83 1.84 -34.88
CA SER A 276 -2.52 0.97 -36.01
C SER A 276 -2.66 -0.49 -35.59
N SER A 277 -3.50 -1.19 -36.35
CA SER A 277 -3.84 -2.61 -36.32
C SER A 277 -2.73 -3.55 -35.86
N GLY A 278 -3.04 -4.42 -34.89
CA GLY A 278 -2.17 -5.53 -34.52
C GLY A 278 -2.87 -6.57 -33.63
N ASN A 279 -3.13 -7.70 -34.24
CA ASN A 279 -3.74 -8.92 -33.71
C ASN A 279 -3.00 -9.43 -32.44
N TYR A 280 -3.68 -9.59 -31.30
CA TYR A 280 -3.09 -10.24 -30.14
C TYR A 280 -3.41 -11.73 -30.13
N SER A 281 -2.40 -12.55 -30.47
CA SER A 281 -2.40 -13.96 -30.15
C SER A 281 -1.95 -14.19 -28.71
N SER A 282 -2.74 -14.92 -27.97
CA SER A 282 -2.45 -15.45 -26.65
C SER A 282 -1.31 -16.47 -26.74
N GLY A 283 -0.15 -16.14 -26.19
CA GLY A 283 1.01 -17.02 -26.07
C GLY A 283 1.28 -17.39 -24.62
N GLY A 284 1.12 -18.68 -24.31
CA GLY A 284 1.37 -19.29 -23.02
C GLY A 284 2.86 -19.41 -22.71
N GLY A 285 3.16 -19.59 -21.40
CA GLY A 285 4.49 -19.64 -20.83
C GLY A 285 5.32 -20.81 -21.33
N GLY A 286 6.63 -20.58 -21.41
CA GLY A 286 7.63 -21.60 -21.66
C GLY A 286 8.77 -21.48 -20.66
N GLY A 287 8.94 -22.52 -19.81
CA GLY A 287 10.06 -22.67 -18.89
C GLY A 287 11.34 -23.01 -19.66
N GLY A 288 12.43 -22.35 -19.29
CA GLY A 288 13.75 -22.63 -19.80
C GLY A 288 14.40 -23.82 -19.08
N SER A 289 14.73 -24.87 -19.81
CA SER A 289 15.61 -25.94 -19.36
C SER A 289 17.04 -25.66 -19.79
N PHE A 290 17.94 -25.74 -18.81
CA PHE A 290 19.38 -25.85 -19.09
C PHE A 290 19.72 -27.27 -19.56
N GLY A 291 20.30 -27.38 -20.73
CA GLY A 291 20.91 -28.62 -21.22
C GLY A 291 22.35 -28.38 -21.63
N GLY A 292 23.28 -28.91 -20.86
CA GLY A 292 24.66 -29.00 -21.25
C GLY A 292 24.88 -30.12 -22.25
N GLY A 293 25.78 -29.91 -23.20
CA GLY A 293 26.23 -30.94 -24.16
C GLY A 293 27.67 -30.71 -24.57
N SER A 294 28.56 -31.48 -23.98
CA SER A 294 29.94 -31.66 -24.42
C SER A 294 29.96 -32.57 -25.66
N GLY A 295 30.84 -32.26 -26.60
CA GLY A 295 31.12 -33.15 -27.72
C GLY A 295 32.43 -32.77 -28.39
N GLY A 296 33.41 -33.58 -28.17
CA GLY A 296 34.74 -33.47 -28.74
C GLY A 296 34.80 -34.09 -30.15
N GLY A 297 35.94 -33.99 -30.75
CA GLY A 297 36.32 -34.75 -31.97
C GLY A 297 37.35 -34.06 -32.85
N THR A 298 38.59 -34.40 -32.61
CA THR A 298 39.62 -34.85 -33.57
C THR A 298 39.77 -34.15 -34.91
N ARG A 299 40.80 -33.48 -35.17
CA ARG A 299 42.06 -33.84 -35.90
C ARG A 299 42.95 -32.63 -35.98
#